data_6ffdd73854e565ebca921c7428d159cd
#
_entry.id   6ffdd73854e565ebca921c7428d159cd
#
_cell.length_a   1.000
_cell.length_b   1.000
_cell.length_c   1.000
_cell.angle_alpha   90.00
_cell.angle_beta   90.00
_cell.angle_gamma   90.00
#
_symmetry.space_group_name_H-M   'P 1'
#
loop_
_entity.id
_entity.type
_entity.pdbx_description
1 polymer ?
#
loop_
_entity_poly.entity_id
_entity_poly.type
_entity_poly.pdbx_seq_one_letter_code
_entity_poly.pdbx_strand_id
1 'polypeptide(L)'
;WLDAPVGYLASLKSYFNSIGKNFDEFLMDPKTEQIHFIGKDIIYFHTLFWPAMLHFAGKPYRVPDHIYAHGFVTVGGLKMSKSRGTGIDPLKYLNLGMDPEWLRYYLAAKLSGRVEDIDFTKPDFFSRVNSDLIGKYVNIASRSAGFIVKRFEGRVLDSAMSDPLLKALREDAPKVIELYEDREYAKAMRLVMELADKTNEYVDHMKPWELAKDPAQAEKLHEVCSVCLEAFRILTNYLKPVLPGVAEKVEAFLGCGELTWSTV
;
A
#
# COMPACT_ATOMS: atom_id res chain seq x y z
N TRP A 1 -10.39 25.42 19.08
CA TRP A 1 -9.88 24.95 17.76
C TRP A 1 -8.85 25.87 17.13
N LEU A 2 -8.90 27.19 17.34
CA LEU A 2 -7.93 28.14 16.74
C LEU A 2 -6.48 27.86 17.13
N ASP A 3 -6.23 27.37 18.32
CA ASP A 3 -4.91 27.02 18.85
C ASP A 3 -4.47 25.58 18.56
N ALA A 4 -5.44 24.69 18.29
CA ALA A 4 -5.16 23.26 18.09
C ALA A 4 -4.16 22.97 16.96
N PRO A 5 -4.22 23.62 15.77
CA PRO A 5 -3.27 23.39 14.71
C PRO A 5 -1.82 23.80 15.03
N VAL A 6 -1.59 24.66 16.03
CA VAL A 6 -0.24 24.98 16.54
C VAL A 6 0.49 23.73 17.01
N GLY A 7 -0.26 22.71 17.44
CA GLY A 7 0.28 21.41 17.80
C GLY A 7 1.07 20.72 16.68
N TYR A 8 0.74 20.98 15.41
CA TYR A 8 1.52 20.45 14.27
C TYR A 8 2.94 21.03 14.26
N LEU A 9 3.05 22.34 14.44
CA LEU A 9 4.35 23.00 14.49
C LEU A 9 5.14 22.61 15.74
N ALA A 10 4.47 22.53 16.89
CA ALA A 10 5.10 22.13 18.16
C ALA A 10 5.65 20.71 18.07
N SER A 11 4.88 19.77 17.54
CA SER A 11 5.30 18.39 17.33
C SER A 11 6.48 18.27 16.36
N LEU A 12 6.40 18.96 15.23
CA LEU A 12 7.47 18.99 14.24
C LEU A 12 8.75 19.61 14.78
N LYS A 13 8.64 20.72 15.50
CA LYS A 13 9.79 21.38 16.16
C LYS A 13 10.44 20.46 17.20
N SER A 14 9.63 19.77 18.00
CA SER A 14 10.14 18.81 18.98
C SER A 14 10.92 17.67 18.29
N TYR A 15 10.39 17.15 17.19
CA TYR A 15 11.07 16.13 16.40
C TYR A 15 12.41 16.64 15.83
N PHE A 16 12.43 17.82 15.19
CA PHE A 16 13.66 18.41 14.66
C PHE A 16 14.72 18.63 15.72
N ASN A 17 14.31 19.09 16.89
CA ASN A 17 15.23 19.23 18.05
C ASN A 17 15.81 17.88 18.46
N SER A 18 15.00 16.81 18.47
CA SER A 18 15.46 15.47 18.86
C SER A 18 16.51 14.87 17.92
N ILE A 19 16.48 15.28 16.63
CA ILE A 19 17.44 14.80 15.60
C ILE A 19 18.55 15.83 15.30
N GLY A 20 18.63 16.93 16.07
CA GLY A 20 19.67 17.96 15.93
C GLY A 20 19.57 18.79 14.65
N LYS A 21 18.38 18.90 14.05
CA LYS A 21 18.13 19.69 12.83
C LYS A 21 17.40 20.99 13.14
N ASN A 22 17.61 22.00 12.28
CA ASN A 22 16.97 23.30 12.41
C ASN A 22 15.55 23.28 11.80
N PHE A 23 14.55 23.49 12.66
CA PHE A 23 13.15 23.52 12.27
C PHE A 23 12.81 24.71 11.36
N ASP A 24 13.34 25.90 11.66
CA ASP A 24 13.03 27.12 10.93
C ASP A 24 13.62 27.09 9.51
N GLU A 25 14.84 26.56 9.36
CA GLU A 25 15.46 26.33 8.05
C GLU A 25 14.66 25.35 7.20
N PHE A 26 14.17 24.26 7.83
CA PHE A 26 13.33 23.30 7.14
C PHE A 26 12.03 23.92 6.62
N LEU A 27 11.34 24.73 7.44
CA LEU A 27 10.11 25.40 7.03
C LEU A 27 10.34 26.43 5.92
N MET A 28 11.48 27.10 5.91
CA MET A 28 11.82 28.12 4.93
C MET A 28 12.43 27.57 3.63
N ASP A 29 12.82 26.30 3.60
CA ASP A 29 13.35 25.67 2.39
C ASP A 29 12.25 25.63 1.31
N PRO A 30 12.48 26.25 0.14
CA PRO A 30 11.49 26.24 -0.95
C PRO A 30 11.21 24.84 -1.53
N LYS A 31 12.05 23.85 -1.24
CA LYS A 31 11.83 22.44 -1.60
C LYS A 31 10.94 21.68 -0.60
N THR A 32 10.71 22.26 0.57
CA THR A 32 9.80 21.66 1.56
C THR A 32 8.36 21.88 1.14
N GLU A 33 7.61 20.80 1.05
CA GLU A 33 6.18 20.78 0.78
C GLU A 33 5.42 20.40 2.05
N GLN A 34 4.39 21.19 2.40
CA GLN A 34 3.52 20.94 3.54
C GLN A 34 2.18 20.39 3.07
N ILE A 35 1.90 19.13 3.41
CA ILE A 35 0.68 18.45 3.02
C ILE A 35 -0.11 18.10 4.28
N HIS A 36 -1.38 18.51 4.33
CA HIS A 36 -2.30 18.19 5.42
C HIS A 36 -3.37 17.20 4.95
N PHE A 37 -3.48 16.07 5.62
CA PHE A 37 -4.61 15.14 5.48
C PHE A 37 -5.55 15.31 6.66
N ILE A 38 -6.79 15.68 6.39
CA ILE A 38 -7.76 16.07 7.42
C ILE A 38 -9.12 15.40 7.21
N GLY A 39 -9.89 15.25 8.28
CA GLY A 39 -11.29 14.89 8.20
C GLY A 39 -12.16 16.04 7.66
N LYS A 40 -13.23 15.71 6.97
CA LYS A 40 -14.15 16.69 6.35
C LYS A 40 -14.80 17.68 7.35
N ASP A 41 -14.86 17.31 8.63
CA ASP A 41 -15.45 18.14 9.69
C ASP A 41 -14.56 19.31 10.13
N ILE A 42 -13.29 19.33 9.74
CA ILE A 42 -12.34 20.38 10.11
C ILE A 42 -11.79 21.14 8.90
N ILE A 43 -12.47 21.08 7.76
CA ILE A 43 -12.08 21.79 6.53
C ILE A 43 -11.93 23.29 6.80
N TYR A 44 -12.92 23.96 7.42
CA TYR A 44 -12.85 25.40 7.68
C TYR A 44 -11.63 25.81 8.51
N PHE A 45 -11.24 25.00 9.50
CA PHE A 45 -10.07 25.28 10.32
C PHE A 45 -8.76 25.21 9.54
N HIS A 46 -8.67 24.33 8.57
CA HIS A 46 -7.43 24.08 7.82
C HIS A 46 -7.35 24.87 6.51
N THR A 47 -8.48 25.25 5.91
CA THR A 47 -8.51 26.00 4.63
C THR A 47 -8.70 27.49 4.80
N LEU A 48 -9.18 27.94 5.94
CA LEU A 48 -9.44 29.36 6.22
C LEU A 48 -8.63 29.86 7.43
N PHE A 49 -8.91 29.34 8.63
CA PHE A 49 -8.30 29.89 9.85
C PHE A 49 -6.81 29.61 9.96
N TRP A 50 -6.39 28.38 9.74
CA TRP A 50 -4.99 27.99 9.87
C TRP A 50 -4.07 28.69 8.86
N PRO A 51 -4.39 28.76 7.56
CA PRO A 51 -3.62 29.56 6.62
C PRO A 51 -3.56 31.04 6.99
N ALA A 52 -4.66 31.64 7.46
CA ALA A 52 -4.67 33.03 7.90
C ALA A 52 -3.72 33.23 9.10
N MET A 53 -3.77 32.37 10.11
CA MET A 53 -2.89 32.44 11.28
C MET A 53 -1.42 32.38 10.87
N LEU A 54 -1.05 31.42 10.01
CA LEU A 54 0.33 31.28 9.53
C LEU A 54 0.79 32.48 8.70
N HIS A 55 -0.09 33.01 7.84
CA HIS A 55 0.19 34.18 7.04
C HIS A 55 0.49 35.41 7.91
N PHE A 56 -0.37 35.66 8.90
CA PHE A 56 -0.20 36.83 9.79
C PHE A 56 0.90 36.64 10.83
N ALA A 57 1.25 35.40 11.19
CA ALA A 57 2.40 35.12 12.05
C ALA A 57 3.75 35.44 11.34
N GLY A 58 3.77 35.36 10.01
CA GLY A 58 4.97 35.65 9.21
C GLY A 58 6.05 34.58 9.34
N LYS A 59 7.25 34.90 8.84
CA LYS A 59 8.40 33.97 8.86
C LYS A 59 8.73 33.46 10.28
N PRO A 60 9.12 32.21 10.48
CA PRO A 60 9.43 31.19 9.44
C PRO A 60 8.19 30.43 8.94
N TYR A 61 7.00 30.75 9.44
CA TYR A 61 5.76 30.04 9.15
C TYR A 61 5.29 30.32 7.72
N ARG A 62 4.76 29.28 7.07
CA ARG A 62 4.19 29.37 5.72
C ARG A 62 2.89 28.57 5.67
N VAL A 63 1.99 28.96 4.75
CA VAL A 63 0.74 28.25 4.49
C VAL A 63 1.02 26.87 3.92
N PRO A 64 0.21 25.86 4.26
CA PRO A 64 0.30 24.55 3.62
C PRO A 64 0.17 24.62 2.10
N ASP A 65 0.94 23.80 1.41
CA ASP A 65 0.90 23.71 -0.05
C ASP A 65 -0.33 22.93 -0.51
N HIS A 66 -0.70 21.85 0.22
CA HIS A 66 -1.86 21.02 -0.08
C HIS A 66 -2.65 20.66 1.16
N ILE A 67 -3.98 20.64 1.01
CA ILE A 67 -4.92 20.17 2.04
C ILE A 67 -5.86 19.18 1.40
N TYR A 68 -5.77 17.92 1.85
CA TYR A 68 -6.62 16.83 1.38
C TYR A 68 -7.60 16.43 2.47
N ALA A 69 -8.90 16.59 2.17
CA ALA A 69 -9.97 16.19 3.07
C ALA A 69 -10.48 14.78 2.73
N HIS A 70 -10.74 13.99 3.75
CA HIS A 70 -11.36 12.67 3.61
C HIS A 70 -12.68 12.59 4.38
N GLY A 71 -13.54 11.64 4.00
CA GLY A 71 -14.78 11.31 4.68
C GLY A 71 -14.54 10.56 6.00
N PHE A 72 -15.61 10.17 6.65
CA PHE A 72 -15.57 9.38 7.88
C PHE A 72 -15.54 7.89 7.57
N VAL A 73 -15.01 7.12 8.53
CA VAL A 73 -15.22 5.67 8.57
C VAL A 73 -16.46 5.41 9.44
N THR A 74 -17.47 4.78 8.85
CA THR A 74 -18.67 4.29 9.55
C THR A 74 -18.53 2.78 9.79
N VAL A 75 -19.31 2.24 10.69
CA VAL A 75 -19.37 0.80 10.99
C VAL A 75 -20.82 0.35 10.90
N GLY A 76 -21.16 -0.43 9.86
CA GLY A 76 -22.52 -0.85 9.59
C GLY A 76 -23.47 0.34 9.38
N GLY A 77 -23.02 1.36 8.64
CA GLY A 77 -23.78 2.58 8.37
C GLY A 77 -23.84 3.59 9.54
N LEU A 78 -23.24 3.28 10.68
CA LEU A 78 -23.27 4.15 11.86
C LEU A 78 -21.96 4.88 12.07
N LYS A 79 -22.03 6.19 12.39
CA LYS A 79 -20.84 6.97 12.79
C LYS A 79 -20.18 6.33 14.00
N MET A 80 -18.86 6.15 13.93
CA MET A 80 -18.08 5.65 15.08
C MET A 80 -18.22 6.55 16.29
N SER A 81 -18.51 5.96 17.43
CA SER A 81 -18.66 6.67 18.71
C SER A 81 -18.06 5.85 19.84
N LYS A 82 -17.06 6.43 20.53
CA LYS A 82 -16.44 5.80 21.72
C LYS A 82 -17.47 5.49 22.81
N SER A 83 -18.37 6.42 23.08
CA SER A 83 -19.39 6.29 24.12
C SER A 83 -20.42 5.20 23.82
N ARG A 84 -20.67 4.90 22.55
CA ARG A 84 -21.62 3.85 22.11
C ARG A 84 -20.93 2.53 21.77
N GLY A 85 -19.58 2.47 21.81
CA GLY A 85 -18.83 1.27 21.45
C GLY A 85 -18.95 0.86 19.97
N THR A 86 -19.39 1.78 19.10
CA THR A 86 -19.61 1.54 17.66
C THR A 86 -18.37 1.89 16.84
N GLY A 87 -17.18 1.43 17.24
CA GLY A 87 -15.97 1.74 16.52
C GLY A 87 -15.07 0.52 16.38
N ILE A 88 -14.12 0.61 15.46
CA ILE A 88 -12.98 -0.30 15.42
C ILE A 88 -11.99 0.25 16.46
N ASP A 89 -11.84 -0.46 17.58
CA ASP A 89 -10.79 -0.17 18.54
C ASP A 89 -9.47 -0.80 18.03
N PRO A 90 -8.46 0.02 17.67
CA PRO A 90 -7.21 -0.50 17.12
C PRO A 90 -6.47 -1.45 18.06
N LEU A 91 -6.49 -1.17 19.37
CA LEU A 91 -5.82 -2.05 20.34
C LEU A 91 -6.56 -3.38 20.47
N LYS A 92 -7.89 -3.37 20.47
CA LYS A 92 -8.67 -4.60 20.48
C LYS A 92 -8.47 -5.41 19.20
N TYR A 93 -8.36 -4.74 18.04
CA TYR A 93 -8.04 -5.37 16.76
C TYR A 93 -6.69 -6.11 16.82
N LEU A 94 -5.64 -5.45 17.33
CA LEU A 94 -4.31 -6.04 17.49
C LEU A 94 -4.29 -7.19 18.50
N ASN A 95 -5.00 -7.04 19.64
CA ASN A 95 -5.09 -8.08 20.67
C ASN A 95 -5.80 -9.35 20.20
N LEU A 96 -6.60 -9.26 19.14
CA LEU A 96 -7.18 -10.44 18.46
C LEU A 96 -6.20 -11.14 17.53
N GLY A 97 -4.95 -10.68 17.44
CA GLY A 97 -3.92 -11.22 16.53
C GLY A 97 -4.12 -10.82 15.07
N MET A 98 -4.92 -9.80 14.80
CA MET A 98 -5.18 -9.31 13.45
C MET A 98 -4.02 -8.44 12.96
N ASP A 99 -3.53 -8.68 11.74
CA ASP A 99 -2.47 -7.90 11.15
C ASP A 99 -3.00 -6.50 10.75
N PRO A 100 -2.36 -5.40 11.16
CA PRO A 100 -2.78 -4.05 10.81
C PRO A 100 -2.76 -3.78 9.30
N GLU A 101 -1.93 -4.49 8.53
CA GLU A 101 -1.86 -4.33 7.08
C GLU A 101 -3.10 -4.85 6.36
N TRP A 102 -3.82 -5.81 6.92
CA TRP A 102 -5.12 -6.23 6.36
C TRP A 102 -6.14 -5.09 6.41
N LEU A 103 -6.16 -4.34 7.50
CA LEU A 103 -7.04 -3.17 7.62
C LEU A 103 -6.56 -2.02 6.71
N ARG A 104 -5.24 -1.81 6.58
CA ARG A 104 -4.68 -0.84 5.63
C ARG A 104 -5.10 -1.15 4.20
N TYR A 105 -4.96 -2.40 3.77
CA TYR A 105 -5.39 -2.84 2.44
C TYR A 105 -6.89 -2.62 2.22
N TYR A 106 -7.71 -3.03 3.19
CA TYR A 106 -9.15 -2.86 3.11
C TYR A 106 -9.57 -1.39 2.95
N LEU A 107 -8.96 -0.49 3.72
CA LEU A 107 -9.22 0.94 3.62
C LEU A 107 -8.71 1.50 2.27
N ALA A 108 -7.49 1.17 1.87
CA ALA A 108 -6.93 1.59 0.58
C ALA A 108 -7.82 1.15 -0.59
N ALA A 109 -8.34 -0.07 -0.56
CA ALA A 109 -9.23 -0.60 -1.60
C ALA A 109 -10.60 0.11 -1.70
N LYS A 110 -10.91 1.01 -0.75
CA LYS A 110 -12.14 1.83 -0.73
C LYS A 110 -11.89 3.33 -0.85
N LEU A 111 -10.65 3.79 -0.61
CA LEU A 111 -10.30 5.20 -0.65
C LEU A 111 -10.17 5.72 -2.08
N SER A 112 -10.80 6.85 -2.35
CA SER A 112 -10.67 7.63 -3.59
C SER A 112 -10.14 9.03 -3.29
N GLY A 113 -9.81 9.79 -4.34
CA GLY A 113 -9.47 11.22 -4.22
C GLY A 113 -10.65 12.12 -3.82
N ARG A 114 -11.84 11.56 -3.55
CA ARG A 114 -13.07 12.29 -3.20
C ARG A 114 -13.34 12.25 -1.71
N VAL A 115 -14.13 13.22 -1.23
CA VAL A 115 -14.58 13.31 0.17
C VAL A 115 -15.82 12.42 0.36
N GLU A 116 -15.62 11.11 0.47
CA GLU A 116 -16.68 10.11 0.61
C GLU A 116 -16.49 9.32 1.91
N ASP A 117 -17.61 8.97 2.57
CA ASP A 117 -17.56 8.13 3.76
C ASP A 117 -17.33 6.66 3.38
N ILE A 118 -16.55 5.95 4.18
CA ILE A 118 -16.26 4.53 4.00
C ILE A 118 -17.02 3.75 5.06
N ASP A 119 -17.86 2.81 4.65
CA ASP A 119 -18.48 1.90 5.60
C ASP A 119 -17.67 0.63 5.78
N PHE A 120 -17.28 0.36 7.02
CA PHE A 120 -16.63 -0.88 7.42
C PHE A 120 -17.68 -1.90 7.84
N THR A 121 -17.66 -3.05 7.19
CA THR A 121 -18.41 -4.23 7.64
C THR A 121 -17.48 -5.43 7.74
N LYS A 122 -17.63 -6.26 8.77
CA LYS A 122 -16.79 -7.45 8.96
C LYS A 122 -16.86 -8.42 7.78
N PRO A 123 -18.05 -8.75 7.23
CA PRO A 123 -18.14 -9.66 6.09
C PRO A 123 -17.37 -9.16 4.87
N ASP A 124 -17.49 -7.87 4.51
CA ASP A 124 -16.78 -7.27 3.39
C ASP A 124 -15.26 -7.25 3.64
N PHE A 125 -14.84 -6.92 4.87
CA PHE A 125 -13.43 -6.97 5.27
C PHE A 125 -12.83 -8.39 5.08
N PHE A 126 -13.47 -9.41 5.64
CA PHE A 126 -12.98 -10.78 5.50
C PHE A 126 -13.01 -11.27 4.06
N SER A 127 -14.09 -10.98 3.34
CA SER A 127 -14.21 -11.35 1.92
C SER A 127 -13.08 -10.75 1.11
N ARG A 128 -12.81 -9.47 1.25
CA ARG A 128 -11.79 -8.76 0.47
C ARG A 128 -10.38 -9.23 0.82
N VAL A 129 -10.03 -9.35 2.09
CA VAL A 129 -8.70 -9.85 2.50
C VAL A 129 -8.48 -11.27 1.98
N ASN A 130 -9.47 -12.15 2.11
CA ASN A 130 -9.33 -13.54 1.67
C ASN A 130 -9.30 -13.67 0.14
N SER A 131 -10.15 -12.93 -0.60
CA SER A 131 -10.17 -13.02 -2.05
C SER A 131 -8.95 -12.37 -2.68
N ASP A 132 -8.60 -11.17 -2.25
CA ASP A 132 -7.56 -10.38 -2.92
C ASP A 132 -6.16 -10.78 -2.44
N LEU A 133 -5.89 -10.69 -1.13
CA LEU A 133 -4.55 -10.94 -0.61
C LEU A 133 -4.20 -12.43 -0.60
N ILE A 134 -5.10 -13.30 -0.17
CA ILE A 134 -4.82 -14.74 -0.09
C ILE A 134 -5.11 -15.42 -1.41
N GLY A 135 -6.34 -15.25 -1.94
CA GLY A 135 -6.81 -15.98 -3.12
C GLY A 135 -6.15 -15.57 -4.43
N LYS A 136 -5.73 -14.31 -4.54
CA LYS A 136 -5.06 -13.80 -5.75
C LYS A 136 -3.57 -13.64 -5.53
N TYR A 137 -3.14 -12.70 -4.65
CA TYR A 137 -1.75 -12.28 -4.53
C TYR A 137 -0.84 -13.38 -3.96
N VAL A 138 -1.07 -13.83 -2.73
CA VAL A 138 -0.20 -14.84 -2.08
C VAL A 138 -0.29 -16.19 -2.78
N ASN A 139 -1.44 -16.50 -3.39
CA ASN A 139 -1.65 -17.72 -4.13
C ASN A 139 -0.63 -17.94 -5.27
N ILE A 140 -0.17 -16.87 -5.93
CA ILE A 140 0.86 -16.95 -6.97
C ILE A 140 2.13 -17.59 -6.43
N ALA A 141 2.65 -17.07 -5.33
CA ALA A 141 3.87 -17.59 -4.71
C ALA A 141 3.66 -18.99 -4.13
N SER A 142 2.52 -19.27 -3.49
CA SER A 142 2.24 -20.56 -2.86
C SER A 142 2.19 -21.72 -3.87
N ARG A 143 1.80 -21.43 -5.12
CA ARG A 143 1.69 -22.42 -6.22
C ARG A 143 3.02 -22.63 -6.96
N SER A 144 4.05 -21.81 -6.73
CA SER A 144 5.30 -21.79 -7.51
C SER A 144 6.54 -21.98 -6.66
N ALA A 145 6.63 -21.34 -5.51
CA ALA A 145 7.84 -21.30 -4.69
C ALA A 145 8.31 -22.67 -4.21
N GLY A 146 7.36 -23.57 -3.88
CA GLY A 146 7.69 -24.92 -3.44
C GLY A 146 8.47 -25.74 -4.47
N PHE A 147 8.23 -25.51 -5.76
CA PHE A 147 8.98 -26.16 -6.84
C PHE A 147 10.39 -25.58 -6.96
N ILE A 148 10.54 -24.26 -6.89
CA ILE A 148 11.84 -23.60 -6.95
C ILE A 148 12.74 -24.07 -5.81
N VAL A 149 12.24 -24.11 -4.59
CA VAL A 149 13.01 -24.55 -3.41
C VAL A 149 13.38 -26.03 -3.50
N LYS A 150 12.43 -26.91 -3.84
CA LYS A 150 12.64 -28.36 -3.78
C LYS A 150 13.40 -28.93 -4.97
N ARG A 151 13.35 -28.30 -6.14
CA ARG A 151 13.88 -28.87 -7.38
C ARG A 151 14.99 -28.04 -8.02
N PHE A 152 15.10 -26.77 -7.67
CA PHE A 152 16.02 -25.82 -8.33
C PHE A 152 16.86 -25.03 -7.32
N GLU A 153 17.07 -25.60 -6.14
CA GLU A 153 17.96 -25.05 -5.09
C GLU A 153 17.63 -23.58 -4.69
N GLY A 154 16.36 -23.18 -4.83
CA GLY A 154 15.91 -21.82 -4.55
C GLY A 154 16.33 -20.78 -5.63
N ARG A 155 16.80 -21.22 -6.79
CA ARG A 155 17.27 -20.32 -7.86
C ARG A 155 16.20 -20.12 -8.92
N VAL A 156 16.01 -18.88 -9.34
CA VAL A 156 15.18 -18.50 -10.50
C VAL A 156 16.04 -18.38 -11.75
N LEU A 157 15.42 -18.51 -12.92
CA LEU A 157 16.11 -18.41 -14.21
C LEU A 157 16.12 -16.96 -14.71
N ASP A 158 17.29 -16.42 -15.06
CA ASP A 158 17.43 -15.10 -15.67
C ASP A 158 16.74 -15.00 -17.03
N SER A 159 16.75 -16.10 -17.80
CA SER A 159 16.09 -16.16 -19.11
C SER A 159 14.56 -15.98 -19.02
N ALA A 160 13.96 -16.34 -17.89
CA ALA A 160 12.54 -16.14 -17.64
C ALA A 160 12.13 -14.68 -17.50
N MET A 161 13.06 -13.77 -17.20
CA MET A 161 12.81 -12.34 -16.97
C MET A 161 12.33 -11.58 -18.21
N SER A 162 12.46 -12.17 -19.40
CA SER A 162 11.97 -11.63 -20.68
C SER A 162 10.56 -12.09 -21.07
N ASP A 163 9.88 -12.85 -20.19
CA ASP A 163 8.54 -13.35 -20.47
C ASP A 163 7.55 -12.19 -20.76
N PRO A 164 6.68 -12.32 -21.77
CA PRO A 164 5.70 -11.30 -22.13
C PRO A 164 4.77 -10.86 -20.98
N LEU A 165 4.43 -11.77 -20.07
CA LEU A 165 3.64 -11.44 -18.88
C LEU A 165 4.39 -10.42 -18.01
N LEU A 166 5.67 -10.67 -17.72
CA LEU A 166 6.48 -9.78 -16.88
C LEU A 166 6.66 -8.41 -17.52
N LYS A 167 6.83 -8.37 -18.84
CA LYS A 167 6.90 -7.12 -19.58
C LYS A 167 5.60 -6.33 -19.42
N ALA A 168 4.44 -6.97 -19.63
CA ALA A 168 3.14 -6.34 -19.48
C ALA A 168 2.92 -5.83 -18.04
N LEU A 169 3.33 -6.59 -17.01
CA LEU A 169 3.23 -6.13 -15.63
C LEU A 169 4.06 -4.86 -15.37
N ARG A 170 5.29 -4.79 -15.93
CA ARG A 170 6.17 -3.62 -15.77
C ARG A 170 5.66 -2.38 -16.54
N GLU A 171 5.02 -2.58 -17.69
CA GLU A 171 4.43 -1.49 -18.48
C GLU A 171 3.30 -0.75 -17.74
N ASP A 172 2.65 -1.40 -16.76
CA ASP A 172 1.64 -0.77 -15.91
C ASP A 172 2.21 0.05 -14.73
N ALA A 173 3.55 0.02 -14.48
CA ALA A 173 4.17 0.74 -13.37
C ALA A 173 3.89 2.24 -13.35
N PRO A 174 4.03 3.00 -14.47
CA PRO A 174 3.70 4.42 -14.49
C PRO A 174 2.25 4.69 -14.09
N LYS A 175 1.32 3.82 -14.51
CA LYS A 175 -0.11 3.94 -14.18
C LYS A 175 -0.38 3.71 -12.70
N VAL A 176 0.29 2.73 -12.10
CA VAL A 176 0.17 2.46 -10.65
C VAL A 176 0.71 3.66 -9.86
N ILE A 177 1.87 4.22 -10.26
CA ILE A 177 2.45 5.41 -9.63
C ILE A 177 1.48 6.59 -9.71
N GLU A 178 0.97 6.90 -10.90
CA GLU A 178 -0.01 7.99 -11.12
C GLU A 178 -1.24 7.84 -10.19
N LEU A 179 -1.77 6.64 -10.06
CA LEU A 179 -2.92 6.38 -9.19
C LEU A 179 -2.61 6.62 -7.70
N TYR A 180 -1.39 6.32 -7.24
CA TYR A 180 -0.95 6.64 -5.89
C TYR A 180 -0.77 8.15 -5.69
N GLU A 181 -0.12 8.83 -6.64
CA GLU A 181 0.10 10.29 -6.61
C GLU A 181 -1.24 11.04 -6.59
N ASP A 182 -2.22 10.58 -7.36
CA ASP A 182 -3.58 11.13 -7.42
C ASP A 182 -4.45 10.74 -6.23
N ARG A 183 -3.95 9.94 -5.29
CA ARG A 183 -4.69 9.41 -4.12
C ARG A 183 -5.89 8.53 -4.52
N GLU A 184 -5.88 7.99 -5.71
CA GLU A 184 -6.88 7.06 -6.23
C GLU A 184 -6.58 5.61 -5.80
N TYR A 185 -6.41 5.42 -4.48
CA TYR A 185 -5.95 4.15 -3.90
C TYR A 185 -6.84 2.95 -4.27
N ALA A 186 -8.17 3.14 -4.31
CA ALA A 186 -9.09 2.08 -4.71
C ALA A 186 -8.86 1.63 -6.15
N LYS A 187 -8.52 2.57 -7.04
CA LYS A 187 -8.20 2.24 -8.42
C LYS A 187 -6.84 1.55 -8.53
N ALA A 188 -5.84 2.00 -7.73
CA ALA A 188 -4.53 1.35 -7.65
C ALA A 188 -4.67 -0.10 -7.20
N MET A 189 -5.40 -0.35 -6.09
CA MET A 189 -5.62 -1.72 -5.58
C MET A 189 -6.36 -2.58 -6.60
N ARG A 190 -7.35 -2.04 -7.29
CA ARG A 190 -8.07 -2.76 -8.34
C ARG A 190 -7.14 -3.15 -9.49
N LEU A 191 -6.33 -2.20 -9.99
CA LEU A 191 -5.37 -2.47 -11.06
C LEU A 191 -4.38 -3.57 -10.64
N VAL A 192 -3.80 -3.48 -9.45
CA VAL A 192 -2.85 -4.50 -8.97
C VAL A 192 -3.51 -5.87 -8.85
N MET A 193 -4.80 -5.95 -8.43
CA MET A 193 -5.52 -7.22 -8.37
C MET A 193 -5.90 -7.76 -9.76
N GLU A 194 -6.15 -6.90 -10.74
CA GLU A 194 -6.32 -7.29 -12.15
C GLU A 194 -5.02 -7.88 -12.73
N LEU A 195 -3.86 -7.31 -12.37
CA LEU A 195 -2.55 -7.85 -12.73
C LEU A 195 -2.25 -9.18 -12.02
N ALA A 196 -2.69 -9.34 -10.77
CA ALA A 196 -2.62 -10.61 -10.07
C ALA A 196 -3.51 -11.68 -10.70
N ASP A 197 -4.71 -11.31 -11.19
CA ASP A 197 -5.60 -12.21 -11.94
C ASP A 197 -4.93 -12.69 -13.24
N LYS A 198 -4.34 -11.80 -14.05
CA LYS A 198 -3.57 -12.17 -15.26
C LYS A 198 -2.44 -13.15 -14.93
N THR A 199 -1.76 -12.94 -13.80
CA THR A 199 -0.69 -13.84 -13.35
C THR A 199 -1.26 -15.20 -12.95
N ASN A 200 -2.39 -15.25 -12.25
CA ASN A 200 -3.04 -16.52 -11.91
C ASN A 200 -3.58 -17.25 -13.16
N GLU A 201 -4.10 -16.55 -14.16
CA GLU A 201 -4.48 -17.12 -15.46
C GLU A 201 -3.28 -17.78 -16.15
N TYR A 202 -2.10 -17.13 -16.11
CA TYR A 202 -0.85 -17.72 -16.61
C TYR A 202 -0.51 -19.01 -15.85
N VAL A 203 -0.56 -18.99 -14.51
CA VAL A 203 -0.31 -20.19 -13.67
C VAL A 203 -1.28 -21.32 -14.01
N ASP A 204 -2.58 -21.00 -14.19
CA ASP A 204 -3.63 -21.98 -14.51
C ASP A 204 -3.46 -22.54 -15.92
N HIS A 205 -2.96 -21.76 -16.87
CA HIS A 205 -2.66 -22.21 -18.22
C HIS A 205 -1.42 -23.11 -18.25
N MET A 206 -0.35 -22.71 -17.56
CA MET A 206 0.93 -23.43 -17.56
C MET A 206 0.95 -24.65 -16.67
N LYS A 207 0.07 -24.73 -15.65
CA LYS A 207 -0.11 -25.88 -14.75
C LYS A 207 1.20 -26.43 -14.20
N PRO A 208 1.98 -25.68 -13.42
CA PRO A 208 3.29 -26.16 -12.92
C PRO A 208 3.20 -27.48 -12.17
N TRP A 209 2.07 -27.79 -11.52
CA TRP A 209 1.85 -29.08 -10.86
C TRP A 209 1.72 -30.26 -11.83
N GLU A 210 1.30 -30.03 -13.08
CA GLU A 210 1.30 -31.08 -14.13
C GLU A 210 2.71 -31.25 -14.71
N LEU A 211 3.41 -30.13 -15.03
CA LEU A 211 4.79 -30.15 -15.48
C LEU A 211 5.71 -30.88 -14.48
N ALA A 212 5.43 -30.74 -13.19
CA ALA A 212 6.18 -31.36 -12.12
C ALA A 212 6.08 -32.91 -12.11
N LYS A 213 5.10 -33.52 -12.79
CA LYS A 213 4.93 -34.97 -12.86
C LYS A 213 5.88 -35.61 -13.86
N ASP A 214 6.35 -34.85 -14.85
CA ASP A 214 7.22 -35.37 -15.92
C ASP A 214 8.65 -34.78 -15.77
N PRO A 215 9.66 -35.61 -15.47
CA PRO A 215 11.05 -35.15 -15.39
C PRO A 215 11.57 -34.49 -16.67
N ALA A 216 11.05 -34.83 -17.84
CA ALA A 216 11.42 -34.23 -19.12
C ALA A 216 10.97 -32.76 -19.23
N GLN A 217 10.00 -32.32 -18.41
CA GLN A 217 9.49 -30.96 -18.37
C GLN A 217 10.17 -30.10 -17.29
N ALA A 218 11.28 -30.54 -16.69
CA ALA A 218 11.92 -29.86 -15.57
C ALA A 218 12.38 -28.43 -15.94
N GLU A 219 12.91 -28.21 -17.13
CA GLU A 219 13.34 -26.89 -17.61
C GLU A 219 12.13 -25.96 -17.77
N LYS A 220 11.04 -26.43 -18.37
CA LYS A 220 9.80 -25.67 -18.52
C LYS A 220 9.15 -25.34 -17.17
N LEU A 221 9.17 -26.30 -16.24
CA LEU A 221 8.72 -26.07 -14.86
C LEU A 221 9.53 -24.96 -14.19
N HIS A 222 10.87 -24.99 -14.35
CA HIS A 222 11.77 -23.99 -13.79
C HIS A 222 11.45 -22.59 -14.34
N GLU A 223 11.34 -22.48 -15.68
CA GLU A 223 10.97 -21.23 -16.36
C GLU A 223 9.63 -20.68 -15.83
N VAL A 224 8.56 -21.49 -15.84
CA VAL A 224 7.22 -21.08 -15.41
C VAL A 224 7.22 -20.61 -13.96
N CYS A 225 7.85 -21.36 -13.06
CA CYS A 225 7.89 -20.98 -11.64
C CYS A 225 8.73 -19.71 -11.42
N SER A 226 9.79 -19.51 -12.22
CA SER A 226 10.61 -18.28 -12.17
C SER A 226 9.80 -17.05 -12.61
N VAL A 227 9.04 -17.16 -13.71
CA VAL A 227 8.09 -16.11 -14.14
C VAL A 227 7.08 -15.78 -13.04
N CYS A 228 6.50 -16.79 -12.40
CA CYS A 228 5.51 -16.57 -11.34
C CYS A 228 6.10 -15.87 -10.12
N LEU A 229 7.32 -16.21 -9.68
CA LEU A 229 7.97 -15.55 -8.55
C LEU A 229 8.39 -14.11 -8.89
N GLU A 230 8.86 -13.85 -10.10
CA GLU A 230 9.15 -12.50 -10.53
C GLU A 230 7.88 -11.65 -10.66
N ALA A 231 6.78 -12.19 -11.19
CA ALA A 231 5.49 -11.53 -11.19
C ALA A 231 5.03 -11.19 -9.76
N PHE A 232 5.18 -12.12 -8.83
CA PHE A 232 4.88 -11.90 -7.42
C PHE A 232 5.75 -10.78 -6.81
N ARG A 233 7.04 -10.71 -7.17
CA ARG A 233 7.94 -9.62 -6.77
C ARG A 233 7.45 -8.26 -7.28
N ILE A 234 7.08 -8.17 -8.57
CA ILE A 234 6.56 -6.93 -9.17
C ILE A 234 5.26 -6.48 -8.47
N LEU A 235 4.31 -7.39 -8.28
CA LEU A 235 3.06 -7.10 -7.57
C LEU A 235 3.30 -6.68 -6.12
N THR A 236 4.28 -7.27 -5.44
CA THR A 236 4.70 -6.85 -4.09
C THR A 236 5.21 -5.42 -4.09
N ASN A 237 6.00 -5.03 -5.09
CA ASN A 237 6.48 -3.66 -5.23
C ASN A 237 5.31 -2.67 -5.36
N TYR A 238 4.31 -3.00 -6.17
CA TYR A 238 3.09 -2.19 -6.31
C TYR A 238 2.26 -2.10 -5.03
N LEU A 239 2.26 -3.14 -4.21
CA LEU A 239 1.54 -3.16 -2.94
C LEU A 239 2.32 -2.55 -1.77
N LYS A 240 3.65 -2.38 -1.88
CA LYS A 240 4.53 -1.94 -0.79
C LYS A 240 4.07 -0.63 -0.11
N PRO A 241 3.56 0.40 -0.80
CA PRO A 241 3.05 1.60 -0.12
C PRO A 241 1.90 1.33 0.85
N VAL A 242 1.11 0.30 0.60
CA VAL A 242 -0.03 -0.11 1.44
C VAL A 242 0.34 -1.21 2.43
N LEU A 243 1.20 -2.15 2.02
CA LEU A 243 1.60 -3.35 2.76
C LEU A 243 3.13 -3.40 2.97
N PRO A 244 3.74 -2.43 3.68
CA PRO A 244 5.19 -2.36 3.83
C PRO A 244 5.78 -3.57 4.57
N GLY A 245 5.13 -4.06 5.63
CA GLY A 245 5.62 -5.22 6.39
C GLY A 245 5.45 -6.55 5.65
N VAL A 246 4.43 -6.67 4.77
CA VAL A 246 4.33 -7.82 3.84
C VAL A 246 5.47 -7.73 2.84
N ALA A 247 5.77 -6.55 2.29
CA ALA A 247 6.86 -6.37 1.33
C ALA A 247 8.21 -6.73 1.94
N GLU A 248 8.51 -6.29 3.17
CA GLU A 248 9.73 -6.71 3.90
C GLU A 248 9.86 -8.24 4.02
N LYS A 249 8.78 -8.93 4.35
CA LYS A 249 8.77 -10.40 4.44
C LYS A 249 9.02 -11.04 3.07
N VAL A 250 8.48 -10.47 2.00
CA VAL A 250 8.68 -10.96 0.63
C VAL A 250 10.11 -10.68 0.15
N GLU A 251 10.67 -9.49 0.43
CA GLU A 251 12.07 -9.16 0.16
C GLU A 251 13.02 -10.18 0.79
N ALA A 252 12.80 -10.49 2.07
CA ALA A 252 13.57 -11.52 2.77
C ALA A 252 13.35 -12.92 2.20
N PHE A 253 12.11 -13.27 1.85
CA PHE A 253 11.76 -14.56 1.27
C PHE A 253 12.38 -14.80 -0.11
N LEU A 254 12.39 -13.77 -0.97
CA LEU A 254 12.96 -13.84 -2.32
C LEU A 254 14.46 -13.55 -2.35
N GLY A 255 15.04 -12.95 -1.29
CA GLY A 255 16.43 -12.52 -1.27
C GLY A 255 16.75 -11.44 -2.30
N CYS A 256 15.77 -10.61 -2.68
CA CYS A 256 15.88 -9.66 -3.79
C CYS A 256 16.34 -8.24 -3.39
N GLY A 257 16.63 -8.00 -2.11
CA GLY A 257 16.92 -6.66 -1.58
C GLY A 257 15.65 -5.79 -1.47
N GLU A 258 15.84 -4.50 -1.19
CA GLU A 258 14.73 -3.56 -0.99
C GLU A 258 14.00 -3.29 -2.32
N LEU A 259 12.69 -3.45 -2.29
CA LEU A 259 11.80 -3.11 -3.41
C LEU A 259 11.53 -1.60 -3.44
N THR A 260 11.82 -1.00 -4.59
CA THR A 260 11.59 0.43 -4.88
C THR A 260 11.00 0.57 -6.28
N TRP A 261 10.47 1.75 -6.62
CA TRP A 261 9.96 2.00 -7.98
C TRP A 261 11.00 1.80 -9.08
N SER A 262 12.28 1.96 -8.77
CA SER A 262 13.37 1.72 -9.72
C SER A 262 13.72 0.23 -9.91
N THR A 263 13.17 -0.65 -9.09
CA THR A 263 13.40 -2.11 -9.17
C THR A 263 12.23 -2.90 -9.76
N VAL A 264 11.23 -2.22 -10.32
CA VAL A 264 10.08 -2.86 -10.99
C VAL A 264 10.48 -3.61 -12.25
#